data_a79e35ea858e914c9d7fe6b74943cbb3
#
_entry.id   a79e35ea858e914c9d7fe6b74943cbb3
#
_cell.length_a   1.000
_cell.length_b   1.000
_cell.length_c   1.000
_cell.angle_alpha   90.00
_cell.angle_beta   90.00
_cell.angle_gamma   90.00
#
_symmetry.space_group_name_H-M   'P 1'
#
loop_
_entity.id
_entity.type
_entity.pdbx_description
1 polymer ?
#
loop_
_entity_poly.entity_id
_entity_poly.type
_entity_poly.pdbx_seq_one_letter_code
_entity_poly.pdbx_strand_id
1 'polypeptide(L)'
;MNWLAMTATGVRTLYPMHRLHGMILLLLLLATLLLGMGNSLHSRLLWVGEQVWPNYYLLNPDATEPTCNLFMDIDKEVERRVQAYKPDPDDLFSSPPDPQAIRQSLQSNLALCEQRHLQFAENQKHATWALGVYKAVEQGLADFLLDNIDLTKFLFIGMFALAAAIAAMDADHIALRLPRNRAEWRLSQGVQFVINGLMVLSLNAYMGRLAQSPGSEANIVLQYAWAGVFGLFMIINAFRFVYVPERMRAGSLALASGLVVPLYCTMGFIAMSYFFFVDGYSSGLAIYFGMMSNLSSMFINIGLYVLVGMMLKQTRVPELLLNLVKPFNLPAPLLASVIIFATAFPTAFTGASGIFILAVGGVVYDELRRAGAGRQLSLATTAMSGSLGVVLNPCLLIVVVAALNKEVTTTEMYGWGFWVFIMSATLFSFVVCKTEGNWSPRPAPTSTCSSRCRRWWASRGSAQLMW
;
A
#
# COMPACT_ATOMS: atom_id res chain seq x y z
N MET A 1 -36.39 -17.92 -9.19
CA MET A 1 -35.18 -17.75 -10.00
C MET A 1 -34.04 -18.37 -9.23
N ASN A 2 -33.54 -19.51 -9.73
CA ASN A 2 -32.74 -20.49 -8.96
C ASN A 2 -31.26 -20.15 -8.89
N TRP A 3 -30.87 -19.23 -8.06
CA TRP A 3 -29.45 -19.00 -7.74
C TRP A 3 -28.92 -19.85 -6.55
N LEU A 4 -29.77 -20.70 -5.94
CA LEU A 4 -29.48 -21.43 -4.70
C LEU A 4 -29.36 -22.96 -4.85
N ALA A 5 -29.41 -23.51 -6.06
CA ALA A 5 -29.26 -24.94 -6.29
C ALA A 5 -27.87 -25.25 -6.88
N MET A 6 -26.79 -24.97 -6.15
CA MET A 6 -25.48 -25.55 -6.46
C MET A 6 -25.31 -26.85 -5.69
N THR A 7 -25.63 -27.94 -6.34
CA THR A 7 -25.32 -29.30 -5.92
C THR A 7 -23.80 -29.56 -6.04
N ALA A 8 -23.31 -30.60 -5.36
CA ALA A 8 -21.89 -31.00 -5.30
C ALA A 8 -21.19 -31.22 -6.66
N THR A 9 -21.93 -31.19 -7.78
CA THR A 9 -21.40 -31.22 -9.16
C THR A 9 -20.97 -29.85 -9.66
N GLY A 10 -21.32 -28.75 -8.95
CA GLY A 10 -21.02 -27.37 -9.33
C GLY A 10 -19.60 -26.91 -9.09
N VAL A 11 -18.76 -27.66 -8.38
CA VAL A 11 -17.36 -27.27 -8.09
C VAL A 11 -16.52 -27.15 -9.37
N ARG A 12 -16.80 -27.95 -10.40
CA ARG A 12 -16.08 -27.88 -11.68
C ARG A 12 -16.46 -26.69 -12.58
N THR A 13 -17.64 -26.10 -12.41
CA THR A 13 -18.09 -24.95 -13.19
C THR A 13 -17.71 -23.60 -12.57
N LEU A 14 -17.29 -23.57 -11.30
CA LEU A 14 -16.84 -22.37 -10.60
C LEU A 14 -15.40 -21.94 -10.95
N TYR A 15 -14.57 -22.87 -11.43
CA TYR A 15 -13.17 -22.59 -11.81
C TYR A 15 -12.99 -21.43 -12.81
N PRO A 16 -13.82 -21.28 -13.88
CA PRO A 16 -13.67 -20.15 -14.79
C PRO A 16 -14.08 -18.82 -14.15
N MET A 17 -15.09 -18.81 -13.25
CA MET A 17 -15.54 -17.60 -12.55
C MET A 17 -14.47 -17.06 -11.60
N HIS A 18 -13.80 -17.89 -10.82
CA HIS A 18 -12.69 -17.47 -9.95
C HIS A 18 -11.54 -16.83 -10.73
N ARG A 19 -11.19 -17.38 -11.89
CA ARG A 19 -10.17 -16.80 -12.76
C ARG A 19 -10.59 -15.44 -13.30
N LEU A 20 -11.86 -15.28 -13.67
CA LEU A 20 -12.38 -14.00 -14.17
C LEU A 20 -12.35 -12.92 -13.09
N HIS A 21 -12.79 -13.23 -11.87
CA HIS A 21 -12.75 -12.27 -10.75
C HIS A 21 -11.30 -11.87 -10.42
N GLY A 22 -10.38 -12.83 -10.38
CA GLY A 22 -8.96 -12.56 -10.16
C GLY A 22 -8.34 -11.69 -11.26
N MET A 23 -8.70 -11.92 -12.53
CA MET A 23 -8.26 -11.09 -13.65
C MET A 23 -8.80 -9.66 -13.55
N ILE A 24 -10.06 -9.47 -13.21
CA ILE A 24 -10.66 -8.13 -13.05
C ILE A 24 -9.96 -7.38 -11.90
N LEU A 25 -9.75 -8.02 -10.75
CA LEU A 25 -9.00 -7.43 -9.65
C LEU A 25 -7.56 -7.06 -10.05
N LEU A 26 -6.88 -7.92 -10.79
CA LEU A 26 -5.53 -7.67 -11.26
C LEU A 26 -5.49 -6.50 -12.25
N LEU A 27 -6.45 -6.41 -13.17
CA LEU A 27 -6.56 -5.30 -14.11
C LEU A 27 -6.86 -3.98 -13.39
N LEU A 28 -7.76 -4.00 -12.40
CA LEU A 28 -8.03 -2.82 -11.57
C LEU A 28 -6.79 -2.40 -10.79
N LEU A 29 -6.06 -3.35 -10.19
CA LEU A 29 -4.81 -3.08 -9.49
C LEU A 29 -3.77 -2.47 -10.44
N LEU A 30 -3.63 -3.02 -11.64
CA LEU A 30 -2.69 -2.50 -12.62
C LEU A 30 -3.07 -1.08 -13.09
N ALA A 31 -4.35 -0.83 -13.35
CA ALA A 31 -4.84 0.50 -13.73
C ALA A 31 -4.61 1.53 -12.61
N THR A 32 -4.93 1.18 -11.37
CA THR A 32 -4.70 2.07 -10.22
C THR A 32 -3.21 2.34 -9.98
N LEU A 33 -2.37 1.36 -10.25
CA LEU A 33 -0.91 1.52 -10.20
C LEU A 33 -0.39 2.49 -11.25
N LEU A 34 -0.78 2.27 -12.51
CA LEU A 34 -0.33 3.11 -13.62
C LEU A 34 -0.70 4.57 -13.37
N LEU A 35 -1.94 4.83 -12.95
CA LEU A 35 -2.38 6.20 -12.62
C LEU A 35 -1.70 6.74 -11.36
N GLY A 36 -1.56 5.94 -10.31
CA GLY A 36 -0.91 6.35 -9.05
C GLY A 36 0.61 6.59 -9.17
N MET A 37 1.26 6.04 -10.19
CA MET A 37 2.68 6.25 -10.46
C MET A 37 2.97 7.50 -11.33
N GLY A 38 1.95 8.28 -11.70
CA GLY A 38 2.08 9.40 -12.63
C GLY A 38 3.24 10.33 -12.31
N ASN A 39 3.30 10.84 -11.09
CA ASN A 39 4.38 11.73 -10.63
C ASN A 39 5.78 11.08 -10.71
N SER A 40 5.88 9.80 -10.33
CA SER A 40 7.14 9.07 -10.38
C SER A 40 7.58 8.79 -11.82
N LEU A 41 6.63 8.50 -12.69
CA LEU A 41 6.89 8.25 -14.11
C LEU A 41 7.34 9.53 -14.80
N HIS A 42 6.63 10.63 -14.59
CA HIS A 42 7.02 11.95 -15.10
C HIS A 42 8.43 12.35 -14.64
N SER A 43 8.75 12.23 -13.35
CA SER A 43 10.08 12.52 -12.83
C SER A 43 11.18 11.65 -13.48
N ARG A 44 10.87 10.38 -13.75
CA ARG A 44 11.82 9.48 -14.45
C ARG A 44 11.98 9.83 -15.91
N LEU A 45 10.93 10.24 -16.60
CA LEU A 45 11.02 10.74 -17.98
C LEU A 45 11.84 12.01 -18.03
N LEU A 46 11.64 12.98 -17.14
CA LEU A 46 12.49 14.15 -17.01
C LEU A 46 13.97 13.78 -16.80
N TRP A 47 14.24 12.81 -15.92
CA TRP A 47 15.61 12.34 -15.68
C TRP A 47 16.23 11.69 -16.91
N VAL A 48 15.48 10.86 -17.64
CA VAL A 48 15.95 10.26 -18.91
C VAL A 48 16.18 11.34 -19.98
N GLY A 49 15.25 12.32 -20.06
CA GLY A 49 15.41 13.47 -20.96
C GLY A 49 16.71 14.23 -20.68
N GLU A 50 17.03 14.46 -19.41
CA GLU A 50 18.27 15.16 -19.00
C GLU A 50 19.55 14.36 -19.33
N GLN A 51 19.48 13.02 -19.34
CA GLN A 51 20.61 12.18 -19.75
C GLN A 51 20.90 12.26 -21.25
N VAL A 52 19.87 12.50 -22.07
CA VAL A 52 19.98 12.55 -23.55
C VAL A 52 20.20 13.98 -24.03
N TRP A 53 19.53 14.95 -23.44
CA TRP A 53 19.62 16.36 -23.79
C TRP A 53 19.99 17.19 -22.55
N PRO A 54 21.20 17.74 -22.47
CA PRO A 54 21.59 18.59 -21.35
C PRO A 54 20.62 19.78 -21.19
N ASN A 55 20.23 20.06 -19.95
CA ASN A 55 19.23 21.08 -19.62
C ASN A 55 17.83 20.85 -20.24
N TYR A 56 17.44 19.57 -20.40
CA TYR A 56 16.18 19.14 -21.01
C TYR A 56 14.96 19.90 -20.49
N TYR A 57 14.91 20.21 -19.20
CA TYR A 57 13.80 20.91 -18.56
C TYR A 57 13.64 22.37 -19.03
N LEU A 58 14.72 22.99 -19.54
CA LEU A 58 14.70 24.34 -20.13
C LEU A 58 14.42 24.34 -21.64
N LEU A 59 14.62 23.20 -22.32
CA LEU A 59 14.42 23.09 -23.74
C LEU A 59 12.91 23.08 -24.06
N ASN A 60 12.48 23.98 -24.95
CA ASN A 60 11.13 24.00 -25.48
C ASN A 60 11.19 24.02 -27.01
N PRO A 61 10.89 22.91 -27.72
CA PRO A 61 10.94 22.85 -29.16
C PRO A 61 9.94 23.78 -29.86
N ASP A 62 8.85 24.14 -29.18
CA ASP A 62 7.78 25.04 -29.70
C ASP A 62 7.95 26.47 -29.22
N ALA A 63 9.12 26.83 -28.70
CA ALA A 63 9.38 28.19 -28.23
C ALA A 63 9.25 29.21 -29.39
N THR A 64 8.42 30.20 -29.20
CA THR A 64 8.31 31.36 -30.10
C THR A 64 9.40 32.36 -29.80
N GLU A 65 9.84 33.07 -30.84
CA GLU A 65 10.85 34.12 -30.69
C GLU A 65 10.38 35.17 -29.69
N PRO A 66 11.21 35.56 -28.70
CA PRO A 66 10.83 36.59 -27.74
C PRO A 66 10.55 37.93 -28.42
N THR A 67 9.42 38.53 -28.13
CA THR A 67 8.98 39.80 -28.72
C THR A 67 9.60 41.03 -28.02
N CYS A 68 10.40 40.82 -27.00
CA CYS A 68 11.02 41.93 -26.25
C CYS A 68 12.20 42.53 -27.01
N ASN A 69 12.38 43.85 -26.88
CA ASN A 69 13.39 44.61 -27.61
C ASN A 69 14.71 44.68 -26.84
N LEU A 70 15.76 44.06 -27.36
CA LEU A 70 17.12 44.08 -26.79
C LEU A 70 17.83 45.41 -26.94
N PHE A 71 17.40 46.25 -27.92
CA PHE A 71 18.02 47.50 -28.21
C PHE A 71 17.28 48.73 -27.62
N MET A 72 16.56 48.50 -26.53
CA MET A 72 15.84 49.56 -25.86
C MET A 72 16.78 50.53 -25.15
N ASP A 73 16.71 51.80 -25.53
CA ASP A 73 17.46 52.89 -24.86
C ASP A 73 16.77 53.19 -23.51
N ILE A 74 17.45 52.78 -22.43
CA ILE A 74 16.91 52.88 -21.07
C ILE A 74 16.70 54.34 -20.68
N ASP A 75 17.60 55.23 -21.06
CA ASP A 75 17.53 56.62 -20.65
C ASP A 75 16.32 57.35 -21.29
N LYS A 76 16.08 57.13 -22.57
CA LYS A 76 14.92 57.64 -23.27
C LYS A 76 13.61 57.06 -22.75
N GLU A 77 13.61 55.80 -22.39
CA GLU A 77 12.40 55.15 -21.85
C GLU A 77 12.08 55.63 -20.43
N VAL A 78 13.11 55.90 -19.59
CA VAL A 78 12.93 56.53 -18.27
C VAL A 78 12.33 57.91 -18.43
N GLU A 79 12.91 58.76 -19.29
CA GLU A 79 12.36 60.10 -19.57
C GLU A 79 10.92 60.04 -20.05
N ARG A 80 10.60 59.14 -20.98
CA ARG A 80 9.25 58.92 -21.51
C ARG A 80 8.26 58.55 -20.40
N ARG A 81 8.64 57.66 -19.49
CA ARG A 81 7.76 57.19 -18.39
C ARG A 81 7.58 58.28 -17.33
N VAL A 82 8.61 59.04 -17.01
CA VAL A 82 8.54 60.16 -16.10
C VAL A 82 7.64 61.28 -16.68
N GLN A 83 7.77 61.61 -17.97
CA GLN A 83 6.95 62.61 -18.64
C GLN A 83 5.49 62.13 -18.85
N ALA A 84 5.25 60.84 -19.01
CA ALA A 84 3.91 60.28 -19.18
C ALA A 84 3.13 60.18 -17.87
N TYR A 85 3.79 60.38 -16.74
CA TYR A 85 3.12 60.32 -15.42
C TYR A 85 2.13 61.48 -15.28
N LYS A 86 0.87 61.13 -15.11
CA LYS A 86 -0.20 62.08 -14.74
C LYS A 86 -0.66 61.71 -13.33
N PRO A 87 -0.53 62.64 -12.34
CA PRO A 87 -1.04 62.35 -11.01
C PRO A 87 -2.57 62.17 -11.09
N ASP A 88 -3.07 61.11 -10.48
CA ASP A 88 -4.49 60.91 -10.31
C ASP A 88 -4.96 61.81 -9.16
N PRO A 89 -5.92 62.75 -9.39
CA PRO A 89 -6.36 63.67 -8.34
C PRO A 89 -7.10 62.99 -7.19
N ASP A 90 -7.56 61.74 -7.36
CA ASP A 90 -8.29 60.99 -6.33
C ASP A 90 -7.39 60.05 -5.53
N ASP A 91 -6.11 59.86 -5.90
CA ASP A 91 -5.16 59.01 -5.20
C ASP A 91 -4.24 59.82 -4.29
N LEU A 92 -4.57 59.84 -3.00
CA LEU A 92 -3.83 60.56 -1.94
C LEU A 92 -2.41 60.00 -1.70
N PHE A 93 -2.06 58.82 -2.27
CA PHE A 93 -0.77 58.16 -2.10
C PHE A 93 0.07 58.16 -3.38
N SER A 94 -0.40 58.78 -4.46
CA SER A 94 0.35 58.88 -5.71
C SER A 94 1.56 59.82 -5.53
N SER A 95 2.73 59.20 -5.38
CA SER A 95 4.01 59.94 -5.42
C SER A 95 4.58 59.88 -6.84
N PRO A 96 5.30 60.96 -7.28
CA PRO A 96 5.96 60.94 -8.58
C PRO A 96 6.92 59.75 -8.67
N PRO A 97 6.93 59.00 -9.78
CA PRO A 97 7.76 57.82 -9.91
C PRO A 97 9.25 58.19 -9.83
N ASP A 98 9.98 57.48 -8.96
CA ASP A 98 11.42 57.65 -8.82
C ASP A 98 12.14 57.21 -10.10
N PRO A 99 12.88 58.11 -10.78
CA PRO A 99 13.61 57.78 -11.99
C PRO A 99 14.64 56.65 -11.81
N GLN A 100 15.23 56.55 -10.57
CA GLN A 100 16.17 55.46 -10.27
C GLN A 100 15.49 54.11 -10.17
N ALA A 101 14.32 54.04 -9.55
CA ALA A 101 13.52 52.82 -9.44
C ALA A 101 13.04 52.35 -10.83
N ILE A 102 12.62 53.29 -11.71
CA ILE A 102 12.26 52.98 -13.10
C ILE A 102 13.47 52.43 -13.87
N ARG A 103 14.66 53.06 -13.71
CA ARG A 103 15.88 52.61 -14.35
C ARG A 103 16.26 51.21 -13.92
N GLN A 104 16.23 50.87 -12.64
CA GLN A 104 16.48 49.55 -12.11
C GLN A 104 15.51 48.49 -12.66
N SER A 105 14.23 48.83 -12.70
CA SER A 105 13.19 47.96 -13.28
C SER A 105 13.44 47.70 -14.79
N LEU A 106 13.80 48.71 -15.57
CA LEU A 106 14.10 48.58 -16.97
C LEU A 106 15.38 47.78 -17.21
N GLN A 107 16.43 47.95 -16.40
CA GLN A 107 17.64 47.19 -16.45
C GLN A 107 17.36 45.70 -16.15
N SER A 108 16.57 45.40 -15.12
CA SER A 108 16.21 44.01 -14.82
C SER A 108 15.35 43.37 -15.91
N ASN A 109 14.44 44.14 -16.53
CA ASN A 109 13.65 43.66 -17.67
C ASN A 109 14.51 43.43 -18.92
N LEU A 110 15.51 44.26 -19.18
CA LEU A 110 16.46 44.09 -20.28
C LEU A 110 17.32 42.84 -20.07
N ALA A 111 17.85 42.64 -18.86
CA ALA A 111 18.60 41.43 -18.53
C ALA A 111 17.74 40.13 -18.68
N LEU A 112 16.48 40.20 -18.27
CA LEU A 112 15.53 39.11 -18.48
C LEU A 112 15.24 38.84 -19.96
N CYS A 113 15.14 39.94 -20.76
CA CYS A 113 14.96 39.86 -22.20
C CYS A 113 16.17 39.19 -22.87
N GLU A 114 17.39 39.61 -22.52
CA GLU A 114 18.63 39.00 -23.01
C GLU A 114 18.70 37.52 -22.68
N GLN A 115 18.35 37.13 -21.43
CA GLN A 115 18.29 35.76 -21.01
C GLN A 115 17.29 34.94 -21.82
N ARG A 116 16.10 35.49 -22.12
CA ARG A 116 15.09 34.82 -22.97
C ARG A 116 15.59 34.60 -24.39
N HIS A 117 16.27 35.57 -24.99
CA HIS A 117 16.86 35.41 -26.33
C HIS A 117 17.98 34.38 -26.34
N LEU A 118 18.85 34.35 -25.33
CA LEU A 118 19.86 33.32 -25.19
C LEU A 118 19.26 31.92 -25.03
N GLN A 119 18.22 31.78 -24.23
CA GLN A 119 17.47 30.53 -24.08
C GLN A 119 16.82 30.11 -25.40
N PHE A 120 16.22 31.04 -26.13
CA PHE A 120 15.64 30.76 -27.43
C PHE A 120 16.68 30.26 -28.42
N ALA A 121 17.84 30.91 -28.49
CA ALA A 121 18.96 30.52 -29.39
C ALA A 121 19.50 29.15 -29.00
N GLU A 122 19.58 28.83 -27.72
CA GLU A 122 20.00 27.49 -27.23
C GLU A 122 18.92 26.43 -27.54
N ASN A 123 17.64 26.75 -27.35
CA ASN A 123 16.55 25.88 -27.74
C ASN A 123 16.58 25.53 -29.24
N GLN A 124 16.86 26.52 -30.11
CA GLN A 124 16.94 26.30 -31.54
C GLN A 124 18.09 25.35 -31.95
N LYS A 125 19.22 25.39 -31.25
CA LYS A 125 20.34 24.46 -31.51
C LYS A 125 19.96 23.00 -31.22
N HIS A 126 19.14 22.78 -30.21
CA HIS A 126 18.71 21.46 -29.78
C HIS A 126 17.33 21.03 -30.30
N ALA A 127 16.63 21.90 -31.05
CA ALA A 127 15.31 21.65 -31.62
C ALA A 127 15.38 20.58 -32.73
N THR A 128 15.55 19.32 -32.31
CA THR A 128 15.48 18.15 -33.19
C THR A 128 14.06 17.57 -33.15
N TRP A 129 13.64 16.94 -34.24
CA TRP A 129 12.36 16.23 -34.26
C TRP A 129 12.26 15.20 -33.14
N ALA A 130 13.35 14.56 -32.76
CA ALA A 130 13.42 13.58 -31.68
C ALA A 130 13.10 14.20 -30.32
N LEU A 131 13.62 15.41 -30.04
CA LEU A 131 13.28 16.17 -28.84
C LEU A 131 11.78 16.53 -28.82
N GLY A 132 11.24 17.00 -29.94
CA GLY A 132 9.82 17.34 -30.05
C GLY A 132 8.92 16.15 -29.79
N VAL A 133 9.20 15.00 -30.40
CA VAL A 133 8.42 13.76 -30.14
C VAL A 133 8.55 13.32 -28.69
N TYR A 134 9.76 13.35 -28.14
CA TYR A 134 9.96 12.95 -26.74
C TYR A 134 9.20 13.85 -25.76
N LYS A 135 9.27 15.18 -25.95
CA LYS A 135 8.51 16.15 -25.14
C LYS A 135 7.01 15.98 -25.28
N ALA A 136 6.51 15.79 -26.50
CA ALA A 136 5.09 15.54 -26.72
C ALA A 136 4.61 14.27 -26.02
N VAL A 137 5.40 13.20 -26.03
CA VAL A 137 5.07 11.96 -25.31
C VAL A 137 5.17 12.17 -23.79
N GLU A 138 6.20 12.82 -23.29
CA GLU A 138 6.42 13.09 -21.88
C GLU A 138 5.29 13.98 -21.32
N GLN A 139 5.00 15.10 -21.97
CA GLN A 139 3.96 16.02 -21.57
C GLN A 139 2.57 15.40 -21.71
N GLY A 140 2.25 14.77 -22.86
CA GLY A 140 0.95 14.14 -23.06
C GLY A 140 0.69 13.00 -22.08
N LEU A 141 1.73 12.24 -21.69
CA LEU A 141 1.60 11.21 -20.67
C LEU A 141 1.45 11.84 -19.25
N ALA A 142 2.21 12.89 -18.95
CA ALA A 142 2.12 13.60 -17.69
C ALA A 142 0.73 14.22 -17.51
N ASP A 143 0.23 14.94 -18.50
CA ASP A 143 -1.10 15.56 -18.49
C ASP A 143 -2.19 14.50 -18.32
N PHE A 144 -2.15 13.41 -19.11
CA PHE A 144 -3.10 12.31 -18.96
C PHE A 144 -3.11 11.71 -17.56
N LEU A 145 -1.93 11.48 -16.96
CA LEU A 145 -1.83 10.86 -15.62
C LEU A 145 -2.21 11.84 -14.51
N LEU A 146 -1.87 13.12 -14.63
CA LEU A 146 -2.18 14.14 -13.63
C LEU A 146 -3.66 14.52 -13.63
N ASP A 147 -4.25 14.69 -14.82
CA ASP A 147 -5.69 14.99 -14.97
C ASP A 147 -6.58 13.86 -14.45
N ASN A 148 -6.09 12.61 -14.53
CA ASN A 148 -6.82 11.44 -14.07
C ASN A 148 -6.41 10.94 -12.67
N ILE A 149 -5.65 11.73 -11.91
CA ILE A 149 -5.18 11.31 -10.58
C ILE A 149 -6.34 11.04 -9.61
N ASP A 150 -7.43 11.78 -9.71
CA ASP A 150 -8.62 11.57 -8.89
C ASP A 150 -9.33 10.28 -9.22
N LEU A 151 -9.25 9.80 -10.47
CA LEU A 151 -9.77 8.50 -10.87
C LEU A 151 -9.14 7.35 -10.07
N THR A 152 -7.87 7.49 -9.64
CA THR A 152 -7.19 6.51 -8.78
C THR A 152 -7.95 6.26 -7.49
N LYS A 153 -8.54 7.30 -6.89
CA LYS A 153 -9.32 7.20 -5.66
C LYS A 153 -10.59 6.37 -5.87
N PHE A 154 -11.29 6.59 -6.99
CA PHE A 154 -12.50 5.84 -7.34
C PHE A 154 -12.19 4.39 -7.72
N LEU A 155 -11.10 4.15 -8.46
CA LEU A 155 -10.64 2.80 -8.77
C LEU A 155 -10.25 2.04 -7.50
N PHE A 156 -9.63 2.70 -6.54
CA PHE A 156 -9.30 2.13 -5.22
C PHE A 156 -10.58 1.72 -4.46
N ILE A 157 -11.60 2.57 -4.42
CA ILE A 157 -12.90 2.25 -3.81
C ILE A 157 -13.57 1.08 -4.55
N GLY A 158 -13.55 1.10 -5.89
CA GLY A 158 -14.08 0.03 -6.72
C GLY A 158 -13.37 -1.32 -6.49
N MET A 159 -12.05 -1.30 -6.37
CA MET A 159 -11.26 -2.48 -6.05
C MET A 159 -11.60 -3.03 -4.66
N PHE A 160 -11.74 -2.15 -3.66
CA PHE A 160 -12.16 -2.54 -2.31
C PHE A 160 -13.57 -3.16 -2.33
N ALA A 161 -14.54 -2.51 -2.99
CA ALA A 161 -15.90 -3.01 -3.10
C ALA A 161 -15.97 -4.37 -3.82
N LEU A 162 -15.22 -4.53 -4.91
CA LEU A 162 -15.16 -5.77 -5.66
C LEU A 162 -14.51 -6.89 -4.84
N ALA A 163 -13.39 -6.62 -4.17
CA ALA A 163 -12.72 -7.59 -3.30
C ALA A 163 -13.64 -8.06 -2.16
N ALA A 164 -14.33 -7.12 -1.51
CA ALA A 164 -15.28 -7.44 -0.46
C ALA A 164 -16.51 -8.21 -0.98
N ALA A 165 -17.01 -7.89 -2.19
CA ALA A 165 -18.10 -8.61 -2.83
C ALA A 165 -17.68 -10.05 -3.18
N ILE A 166 -16.48 -10.26 -3.72
CA ILE A 166 -15.94 -11.60 -4.01
C ILE A 166 -15.81 -12.41 -2.72
N ALA A 167 -15.19 -11.84 -1.67
CA ALA A 167 -15.07 -12.50 -0.38
C ALA A 167 -16.46 -12.87 0.21
N ALA A 168 -17.44 -12.02 0.02
CA ALA A 168 -18.82 -12.30 0.42
C ALA A 168 -19.47 -13.45 -0.37
N MET A 169 -19.17 -13.57 -1.68
CA MET A 169 -19.75 -14.60 -2.55
C MET A 169 -19.13 -15.98 -2.34
N ASP A 170 -17.83 -16.04 -2.15
CA ASP A 170 -17.06 -17.29 -2.04
C ASP A 170 -17.08 -17.89 -0.61
N ALA A 171 -17.80 -17.28 0.32
CA ALA A 171 -17.83 -17.66 1.73
C ALA A 171 -16.45 -17.66 2.41
N ASP A 172 -15.48 -17.00 1.82
CA ASP A 172 -14.19 -16.75 2.46
C ASP A 172 -14.38 -15.74 3.59
N HIS A 173 -14.23 -16.23 4.82
CA HIS A 173 -14.49 -15.42 5.99
C HIS A 173 -13.24 -14.66 6.43
N ILE A 174 -13.40 -13.35 6.58
CA ILE A 174 -12.43 -12.48 7.29
C ILE A 174 -12.59 -12.63 8.82
N ALA A 175 -13.22 -13.70 9.28
CA ALA A 175 -13.40 -14.02 10.70
C ALA A 175 -12.43 -15.13 11.13
N LEU A 176 -12.13 -15.18 12.43
CA LEU A 176 -11.25 -16.20 13.00
C LEU A 176 -11.84 -17.62 12.90
N ARG A 177 -13.15 -17.74 12.76
CA ARG A 177 -13.87 -19.01 12.66
C ARG A 177 -15.09 -18.88 11.75
N LEU A 178 -15.33 -19.90 10.94
CA LEU A 178 -16.56 -20.02 10.14
C LEU A 178 -17.80 -20.27 11.01
N PRO A 179 -18.98 -19.71 10.66
CA PRO A 179 -20.24 -20.01 11.36
C PRO A 179 -20.65 -21.48 11.14
N ARG A 180 -21.03 -22.15 12.22
CA ARG A 180 -21.41 -23.57 12.22
C ARG A 180 -22.91 -23.78 12.26
N ASN A 181 -23.65 -22.82 12.80
CA ASN A 181 -25.07 -22.90 13.00
C ASN A 181 -25.79 -21.62 12.54
N ARG A 182 -27.13 -21.70 12.44
CA ARG A 182 -27.97 -20.55 12.00
C ARG A 182 -27.87 -19.34 12.91
N ALA A 183 -27.71 -19.54 14.21
CA ALA A 183 -27.60 -18.44 15.16
C ALA A 183 -26.26 -17.69 15.00
N GLU A 184 -25.16 -18.40 14.81
CA GLU A 184 -23.85 -17.81 14.52
C GLU A 184 -23.82 -17.06 13.17
N TRP A 185 -24.47 -17.62 12.15
CA TRP A 185 -24.62 -16.94 10.85
C TRP A 185 -25.37 -15.59 11.02
N ARG A 186 -26.53 -15.62 11.67
CA ARG A 186 -27.29 -14.40 11.94
C ARG A 186 -26.51 -13.39 12.79
N LEU A 187 -25.77 -13.85 13.79
CA LEU A 187 -24.91 -12.99 14.60
C LEU A 187 -23.87 -12.28 13.70
N SER A 188 -23.16 -13.01 12.87
CA SER A 188 -22.15 -12.44 11.98
C SER A 188 -22.76 -11.44 11.00
N GLN A 189 -23.86 -11.79 10.33
CA GLN A 189 -24.53 -10.89 9.38
C GLN A 189 -25.18 -9.68 10.06
N GLY A 190 -25.75 -9.88 11.25
CA GLY A 190 -26.37 -8.80 12.03
C GLY A 190 -25.34 -7.76 12.51
N VAL A 191 -24.19 -8.22 13.00
CA VAL A 191 -23.12 -7.30 13.42
C VAL A 191 -22.54 -6.56 12.22
N GLN A 192 -22.33 -7.22 11.09
CA GLN A 192 -21.88 -6.56 9.85
C GLN A 192 -22.90 -5.52 9.36
N PHE A 193 -24.20 -5.83 9.42
CA PHE A 193 -25.27 -4.88 9.09
C PHE A 193 -25.20 -3.63 9.97
N VAL A 194 -25.09 -3.80 11.28
CA VAL A 194 -25.00 -2.68 12.23
C VAL A 194 -23.77 -1.83 11.97
N ILE A 195 -22.60 -2.44 11.79
CA ILE A 195 -21.35 -1.69 11.55
C ILE A 195 -21.40 -0.94 10.23
N ASN A 196 -21.84 -1.57 9.13
CA ASN A 196 -21.99 -0.87 7.86
C ASN A 196 -22.99 0.28 7.94
N GLY A 197 -24.09 0.11 8.69
CA GLY A 197 -25.06 1.18 8.97
C GLY A 197 -24.45 2.35 9.76
N LEU A 198 -23.64 2.06 10.79
CA LEU A 198 -22.91 3.08 11.54
C LEU A 198 -21.90 3.82 10.68
N MET A 199 -21.23 3.12 9.74
CA MET A 199 -20.31 3.75 8.78
C MET A 199 -21.04 4.70 7.84
N VAL A 200 -22.21 4.29 7.30
CA VAL A 200 -23.06 5.17 6.48
C VAL A 200 -23.53 6.39 7.29
N LEU A 201 -23.91 6.20 8.55
CA LEU A 201 -24.31 7.29 9.43
C LEU A 201 -23.16 8.29 9.66
N SER A 202 -21.95 7.80 9.94
CA SER A 202 -20.76 8.64 10.12
C SER A 202 -20.42 9.41 8.87
N LEU A 203 -20.50 8.77 7.69
CA LEU A 203 -20.26 9.40 6.38
C LEU A 203 -21.30 10.50 6.11
N ASN A 204 -22.59 10.26 6.38
CA ASN A 204 -23.63 11.27 6.23
C ASN A 204 -23.43 12.45 7.16
N ALA A 205 -23.06 12.22 8.42
CA ALA A 205 -22.72 13.29 9.37
C ALA A 205 -21.53 14.12 8.90
N TYR A 206 -20.53 13.49 8.28
CA TYR A 206 -19.36 14.17 7.72
C TYR A 206 -19.73 15.01 6.49
N MET A 207 -20.52 14.44 5.56
CA MET A 207 -21.00 15.14 4.36
C MET A 207 -21.82 16.39 4.72
N GLY A 208 -22.68 16.28 5.74
CA GLY A 208 -23.46 17.42 6.23
C GLY A 208 -22.59 18.57 6.73
N ARG A 209 -21.41 18.31 7.30
CA ARG A 209 -20.43 19.33 7.72
C ARG A 209 -19.64 19.85 6.53
N LEU A 210 -19.24 18.98 5.62
CA LEU A 210 -18.47 19.33 4.44
C LEU A 210 -19.25 20.26 3.49
N ALA A 211 -20.56 20.03 3.34
CA ALA A 211 -21.44 20.86 2.52
C ALA A 211 -21.52 22.33 2.98
N GLN A 212 -21.12 22.60 4.24
CA GLN A 212 -21.06 23.96 4.80
C GLN A 212 -19.70 24.64 4.57
N SER A 213 -18.71 23.93 4.00
CA SER A 213 -17.35 24.42 3.81
C SER A 213 -17.13 24.79 2.32
N PRO A 214 -16.66 26.00 2.01
CA PRO A 214 -16.36 26.40 0.63
C PRO A 214 -15.27 25.51 -0.01
N GLY A 215 -15.46 25.10 -1.27
CA GLY A 215 -14.45 24.34 -2.04
C GLY A 215 -14.34 22.86 -1.73
N SER A 216 -15.34 22.28 -1.05
CA SER A 216 -15.34 20.87 -0.62
C SER A 216 -16.00 19.88 -1.61
N GLU A 217 -16.45 20.32 -2.78
CA GLU A 217 -17.29 19.52 -3.70
C GLU A 217 -16.65 18.17 -4.10
N ALA A 218 -15.36 18.17 -4.47
CA ALA A 218 -14.65 16.95 -4.86
C ALA A 218 -14.57 15.91 -3.72
N ASN A 219 -14.41 16.37 -2.48
CA ASN A 219 -14.38 15.49 -1.32
C ASN A 219 -15.77 14.92 -0.99
N ILE A 220 -16.83 15.67 -1.24
CA ILE A 220 -18.22 15.21 -1.04
C ILE A 220 -18.54 14.02 -1.96
N VAL A 221 -18.19 14.09 -3.24
CA VAL A 221 -18.42 13.00 -4.22
C VAL A 221 -17.74 11.72 -3.77
N LEU A 222 -16.51 11.80 -3.27
CA LEU A 222 -15.77 10.66 -2.77
C LEU A 222 -16.45 10.02 -1.54
N GLN A 223 -17.02 10.83 -0.65
CA GLN A 223 -17.75 10.34 0.53
C GLN A 223 -19.08 9.67 0.13
N TYR A 224 -19.77 10.18 -0.91
CA TYR A 224 -20.95 9.50 -1.47
C TYR A 224 -20.60 8.13 -2.06
N ALA A 225 -19.44 8.00 -2.71
CA ALA A 225 -18.99 6.71 -3.23
C ALA A 225 -18.77 5.70 -2.08
N TRP A 226 -18.12 6.09 -0.99
CA TRP A 226 -17.98 5.24 0.20
C TRP A 226 -19.32 4.91 0.86
N ALA A 227 -20.20 5.89 1.01
CA ALA A 227 -21.53 5.67 1.56
C ALA A 227 -22.33 4.68 0.70
N GLY A 228 -22.21 4.75 -0.62
CA GLY A 228 -22.82 3.79 -1.55
C GLY A 228 -22.30 2.38 -1.36
N VAL A 229 -20.98 2.20 -1.21
CA VAL A 229 -20.37 0.89 -0.98
C VAL A 229 -20.83 0.28 0.35
N PHE A 230 -20.77 1.03 1.46
CA PHE A 230 -21.22 0.52 2.76
C PHE A 230 -22.73 0.32 2.81
N GLY A 231 -23.52 1.18 2.13
CA GLY A 231 -24.96 1.01 1.96
C GLY A 231 -25.31 -0.28 1.21
N LEU A 232 -24.58 -0.57 0.15
CA LEU A 232 -24.73 -1.84 -0.59
C LEU A 232 -24.43 -3.05 0.28
N PHE A 233 -23.32 -3.01 1.05
CA PHE A 233 -22.99 -4.10 1.97
C PHE A 233 -24.01 -4.23 3.11
N MET A 234 -24.56 -3.14 3.60
CA MET A 234 -25.65 -3.16 4.59
C MET A 234 -26.87 -3.90 4.01
N ILE A 235 -27.26 -3.62 2.78
CA ILE A 235 -28.39 -4.31 2.10
C ILE A 235 -28.08 -5.79 1.92
N ILE A 236 -26.88 -6.15 1.47
CA ILE A 236 -26.47 -7.54 1.29
C ILE A 236 -26.51 -8.29 2.63
N ASN A 237 -26.00 -7.68 3.70
CA ASN A 237 -26.01 -8.30 5.03
C ASN A 237 -27.41 -8.43 5.61
N ALA A 238 -28.32 -7.46 5.38
CA ALA A 238 -29.73 -7.56 5.74
C ALA A 238 -30.40 -8.75 5.02
N PHE A 239 -30.18 -8.86 3.73
CA PHE A 239 -30.68 -10.00 2.95
C PHE A 239 -30.16 -11.33 3.47
N ARG A 240 -28.86 -11.43 3.73
CA ARG A 240 -28.20 -12.66 4.26
C ARG A 240 -28.58 -12.97 5.72
N PHE A 241 -28.97 -11.99 6.50
CA PHE A 241 -29.50 -12.18 7.83
C PHE A 241 -30.86 -12.88 7.81
N VAL A 242 -31.74 -12.52 6.85
CA VAL A 242 -33.05 -13.12 6.67
C VAL A 242 -32.91 -14.50 6.00
N TYR A 243 -32.16 -14.58 4.91
CA TYR A 243 -31.99 -15.79 4.11
C TYR A 243 -30.76 -16.58 4.57
N VAL A 244 -30.96 -17.48 5.54
CA VAL A 244 -29.92 -18.36 6.04
C VAL A 244 -29.75 -19.56 5.11
N PRO A 245 -28.51 -19.95 4.72
CA PRO A 245 -28.29 -21.13 3.89
C PRO A 245 -28.87 -22.40 4.51
N GLU A 246 -29.57 -23.21 3.72
CA GLU A 246 -30.26 -24.45 4.18
C GLU A 246 -29.29 -25.48 4.82
N ARG A 247 -28.01 -25.45 4.43
CA ARG A 247 -26.97 -26.34 4.98
C ARG A 247 -26.62 -26.05 6.46
N MET A 248 -27.05 -24.92 7.02
CA MET A 248 -26.76 -24.53 8.39
C MET A 248 -27.69 -25.27 9.37
N ARG A 249 -27.09 -25.95 10.35
CA ARG A 249 -27.83 -26.63 11.41
C ARG A 249 -28.45 -25.62 12.40
N ALA A 250 -29.52 -26.02 13.03
CA ALA A 250 -30.05 -25.28 14.18
C ALA A 250 -29.02 -25.37 15.34
N GLY A 251 -28.86 -24.30 16.10
CA GLY A 251 -27.96 -24.26 17.25
C GLY A 251 -28.07 -22.94 18.01
N SER A 252 -27.57 -22.95 19.23
CA SER A 252 -27.53 -21.77 20.12
C SER A 252 -26.18 -21.05 20.02
N LEU A 253 -26.16 -19.81 20.51
CA LEU A 253 -24.92 -19.03 20.64
C LEU A 253 -24.12 -19.55 21.85
N ALA A 254 -22.83 -19.71 21.70
CA ALA A 254 -21.87 -20.02 22.76
C ALA A 254 -20.89 -18.84 22.90
N LEU A 255 -20.13 -18.80 23.99
CA LEU A 255 -19.13 -17.76 24.22
C LEU A 255 -18.14 -17.66 23.05
N ALA A 256 -17.76 -18.79 22.44
CA ALA A 256 -16.90 -18.85 21.26
C ALA A 256 -17.57 -18.35 19.96
N SER A 257 -18.86 -17.99 19.96
CA SER A 257 -19.55 -17.42 18.80
C SER A 257 -19.06 -16.01 18.45
N GLY A 258 -18.40 -15.30 19.38
CA GLY A 258 -17.73 -14.03 19.10
C GLY A 258 -16.62 -14.15 18.05
N LEU A 259 -15.98 -15.31 17.93
CA LEU A 259 -14.94 -15.56 16.93
C LEU A 259 -15.46 -15.63 15.47
N VAL A 260 -16.76 -15.70 15.29
CA VAL A 260 -17.42 -15.70 13.96
C VAL A 260 -17.64 -14.28 13.44
N VAL A 261 -17.54 -13.28 14.32
CA VAL A 261 -17.63 -11.86 13.93
C VAL A 261 -16.34 -11.45 13.24
N PRO A 262 -16.39 -10.85 12.03
CA PRO A 262 -15.22 -10.37 11.35
C PRO A 262 -14.46 -9.32 12.16
N LEU A 263 -13.12 -9.35 12.08
CA LEU A 263 -12.26 -8.47 12.88
C LEU A 263 -12.52 -6.98 12.60
N TYR A 264 -12.82 -6.61 11.34
CA TYR A 264 -13.13 -5.23 11.00
C TYR A 264 -14.38 -4.70 11.73
N CYS A 265 -15.36 -5.58 12.03
CA CYS A 265 -16.55 -5.21 12.79
C CYS A 265 -16.20 -4.85 14.23
N THR A 266 -15.34 -5.64 14.87
CA THR A 266 -14.91 -5.36 16.25
C THR A 266 -14.10 -4.07 16.32
N MET A 267 -13.18 -3.86 15.37
CA MET A 267 -12.41 -2.62 15.26
C MET A 267 -13.31 -1.42 14.98
N GLY A 268 -14.23 -1.55 14.03
CA GLY A 268 -15.22 -0.51 13.71
C GLY A 268 -16.11 -0.17 14.89
N PHE A 269 -16.56 -1.18 15.63
CA PHE A 269 -17.40 -0.97 16.83
C PHE A 269 -16.63 -0.22 17.93
N ILE A 270 -15.37 -0.61 18.21
CA ILE A 270 -14.52 0.08 19.19
C ILE A 270 -14.29 1.54 18.78
N ALA A 271 -13.92 1.77 17.52
CA ALA A 271 -13.66 3.12 17.00
C ALA A 271 -14.92 3.99 17.05
N MET A 272 -16.08 3.46 16.63
CA MET A 272 -17.34 4.18 16.69
C MET A 272 -17.77 4.47 18.13
N SER A 273 -17.61 3.52 19.03
CA SER A 273 -17.92 3.72 20.44
C SER A 273 -17.07 4.84 21.03
N TYR A 274 -15.80 4.89 20.70
CA TYR A 274 -14.92 5.97 21.12
C TYR A 274 -15.39 7.33 20.57
N PHE A 275 -15.61 7.44 19.27
CA PHE A 275 -16.02 8.69 18.65
C PHE A 275 -17.40 9.18 19.10
N PHE A 276 -18.36 8.29 19.31
CA PHE A 276 -19.70 8.69 19.73
C PHE A 276 -19.78 9.02 21.21
N PHE A 277 -19.11 8.25 22.09
CA PHE A 277 -19.31 8.36 23.54
C PHE A 277 -18.19 9.13 24.25
N VAL A 278 -16.96 9.11 23.72
CA VAL A 278 -15.83 9.81 24.35
C VAL A 278 -15.61 11.17 23.71
N ASP A 279 -15.45 11.21 22.38
CA ASP A 279 -15.18 12.46 21.66
C ASP A 279 -16.44 13.25 21.30
N GLY A 280 -17.63 12.63 21.31
CA GLY A 280 -18.87 13.25 20.84
C GLY A 280 -18.87 13.62 19.34
N TYR A 281 -17.96 13.02 18.55
CA TYR A 281 -17.71 13.38 17.17
C TYR A 281 -18.19 12.31 16.18
N SER A 282 -19.47 12.36 15.81
CA SER A 282 -20.13 11.33 14.99
C SER A 282 -19.50 11.11 13.60
N SER A 283 -18.76 12.07 13.07
CA SER A 283 -18.08 11.98 11.75
C SER A 283 -16.63 11.45 11.84
N GLY A 284 -16.15 11.09 13.03
CA GLY A 284 -14.75 10.71 13.23
C GLY A 284 -14.27 9.58 12.31
N LEU A 285 -15.06 8.52 12.15
CA LEU A 285 -14.69 7.40 11.29
C LEU A 285 -14.65 7.76 9.79
N ALA A 286 -15.54 8.65 9.34
CA ALA A 286 -15.59 9.11 7.95
C ALA A 286 -14.32 9.87 7.55
N ILE A 287 -13.67 10.57 8.46
CA ILE A 287 -12.40 11.27 8.23
C ILE A 287 -11.32 10.27 7.81
N TYR A 288 -11.27 9.09 8.44
CA TYR A 288 -10.29 8.05 8.09
C TYR A 288 -10.51 7.48 6.69
N PHE A 289 -11.77 7.36 6.22
CA PHE A 289 -12.03 6.97 4.83
C PHE A 289 -11.56 8.03 3.85
N GLY A 290 -11.73 9.30 4.17
CA GLY A 290 -11.18 10.41 3.40
C GLY A 290 -9.65 10.34 3.32
N MET A 291 -8.97 10.17 4.46
CA MET A 291 -7.51 10.00 4.50
C MET A 291 -7.06 8.75 3.73
N MET A 292 -7.72 7.62 3.88
CA MET A 292 -7.40 6.38 3.16
C MET A 292 -7.51 6.58 1.64
N SER A 293 -8.51 7.32 1.16
CA SER A 293 -8.67 7.65 -0.25
C SER A 293 -7.58 8.59 -0.75
N ASN A 294 -7.20 9.59 0.03
CA ASN A 294 -6.09 10.50 -0.31
C ASN A 294 -4.73 9.79 -0.31
N LEU A 295 -4.58 8.74 0.50
CA LEU A 295 -3.40 7.89 0.56
C LEU A 295 -3.56 6.62 -0.29
N SER A 296 -4.48 6.60 -1.27
CA SER A 296 -4.80 5.42 -2.10
C SER A 296 -3.56 4.83 -2.79
N SER A 297 -2.66 5.67 -3.31
CA SER A 297 -1.41 5.22 -3.93
C SER A 297 -0.51 4.47 -2.93
N MET A 298 -0.45 4.91 -1.68
CA MET A 298 0.28 4.22 -0.62
C MET A 298 -0.35 2.84 -0.33
N PHE A 299 -1.67 2.75 -0.17
CA PHE A 299 -2.35 1.48 0.07
C PHE A 299 -2.24 0.51 -1.10
N ILE A 300 -2.21 1.02 -2.34
CA ILE A 300 -1.99 0.20 -3.54
C ILE A 300 -0.56 -0.36 -3.56
N ASN A 301 0.45 0.45 -3.26
CA ASN A 301 1.83 0.00 -3.13
C ASN A 301 1.97 -1.08 -2.05
N ILE A 302 1.27 -0.92 -0.92
CA ILE A 302 1.15 -1.91 0.13
C ILE A 302 0.58 -3.22 -0.43
N GLY A 303 -0.53 -3.15 -1.15
CA GLY A 303 -1.14 -4.32 -1.79
C GLY A 303 -0.18 -5.04 -2.74
N LEU A 304 0.65 -4.29 -3.47
CA LEU A 304 1.70 -4.87 -4.33
C LEU A 304 2.79 -5.60 -3.54
N TYR A 305 3.30 -5.02 -2.46
CA TYR A 305 4.28 -5.70 -1.63
C TYR A 305 3.72 -7.02 -1.08
N VAL A 306 2.46 -7.00 -0.63
CA VAL A 306 1.76 -8.22 -0.19
C VAL A 306 1.61 -9.22 -1.34
N LEU A 307 1.23 -8.76 -2.53
CA LEU A 307 1.11 -9.61 -3.72
C LEU A 307 2.45 -10.26 -4.07
N VAL A 308 3.53 -9.49 -4.13
CA VAL A 308 4.89 -10.02 -4.38
C VAL A 308 5.27 -11.04 -3.30
N GLY A 309 4.99 -10.76 -2.03
CA GLY A 309 5.23 -11.68 -0.93
C GLY A 309 4.44 -13.00 -1.07
N MET A 310 3.18 -12.92 -1.49
CA MET A 310 2.34 -14.10 -1.74
C MET A 310 2.83 -14.90 -2.96
N MET A 311 3.28 -14.23 -4.02
CA MET A 311 3.90 -14.89 -5.17
C MET A 311 5.22 -15.57 -4.78
N LEU A 312 6.04 -14.90 -3.96
CA LEU A 312 7.30 -15.48 -3.44
C LEU A 312 7.01 -16.77 -2.64
N LYS A 313 5.93 -16.79 -1.85
CA LYS A 313 5.48 -17.98 -1.11
C LYS A 313 5.16 -19.17 -2.03
N GLN A 314 4.59 -18.91 -3.21
CA GLN A 314 4.23 -19.96 -4.18
C GLN A 314 5.45 -20.46 -4.99
N THR A 315 6.55 -19.74 -4.96
CA THR A 315 7.81 -20.11 -5.62
C THR A 315 8.66 -20.97 -4.69
N ARG A 316 9.66 -21.66 -5.26
CA ARG A 316 10.67 -22.42 -4.49
C ARG A 316 11.83 -21.54 -3.98
N VAL A 317 11.73 -20.22 -4.10
CA VAL A 317 12.79 -19.28 -3.69
C VAL A 317 13.20 -19.44 -2.22
N PRO A 318 12.26 -19.56 -1.24
CA PRO A 318 12.64 -19.80 0.15
C PRO A 318 13.41 -21.11 0.36
N GLU A 319 13.02 -22.18 -0.33
CA GLU A 319 13.72 -23.47 -0.28
C GLU A 319 15.12 -23.39 -0.92
N LEU A 320 15.25 -22.64 -2.03
CA LEU A 320 16.53 -22.44 -2.71
C LEU A 320 17.51 -21.63 -1.85
N LEU A 321 17.03 -20.61 -1.15
CA LEU A 321 17.84 -19.84 -0.19
C LEU A 321 18.40 -20.72 0.92
N LEU A 322 17.57 -21.62 1.48
CA LEU A 322 18.03 -22.57 2.49
C LEU A 322 18.98 -23.61 1.89
N ASN A 323 18.74 -24.08 0.66
CA ASN A 323 19.61 -25.03 -0.03
C ASN A 323 20.99 -24.42 -0.34
N LEU A 324 21.08 -23.08 -0.52
CA LEU A 324 22.34 -22.38 -0.71
C LEU A 324 23.24 -22.45 0.54
N VAL A 325 22.62 -22.53 1.73
CA VAL A 325 23.34 -22.59 3.02
C VAL A 325 23.75 -24.03 3.39
N LYS A 326 23.02 -25.05 2.91
CA LYS A 326 23.28 -26.48 3.22
C LYS A 326 24.71 -26.98 2.95
N PRO A 327 25.38 -26.61 1.83
CA PRO A 327 26.71 -27.12 1.54
C PRO A 327 27.78 -26.75 2.57
N PHE A 328 27.57 -25.71 3.35
CA PHE A 328 28.54 -25.22 4.32
C PHE A 328 28.64 -26.07 5.61
N ASN A 329 27.74 -27.07 5.79
CA ASN A 329 27.72 -27.98 6.96
C ASN A 329 27.95 -27.26 8.29
N LEU A 330 27.27 -26.12 8.48
CA LEU A 330 27.46 -25.24 9.63
C LEU A 330 26.97 -25.91 10.92
N PRO A 331 27.65 -25.71 12.06
CA PRO A 331 27.12 -26.14 13.35
C PRO A 331 25.78 -25.46 13.65
N ALA A 332 24.90 -26.14 14.38
CA ALA A 332 23.52 -25.70 14.59
C ALA A 332 23.35 -24.24 15.05
N PRO A 333 24.18 -23.67 15.97
CA PRO A 333 24.10 -22.28 16.37
C PRO A 333 24.40 -21.30 15.23
N LEU A 334 25.43 -21.61 14.45
CA LEU A 334 25.84 -20.78 13.31
C LEU A 334 24.82 -20.87 12.17
N LEU A 335 24.28 -22.04 11.92
CA LEU A 335 23.20 -22.27 10.95
C LEU A 335 21.95 -21.45 11.33
N ALA A 336 21.57 -21.42 12.60
CA ALA A 336 20.46 -20.63 13.10
C ALA A 336 20.66 -19.12 12.81
N SER A 337 21.86 -18.61 13.07
CA SER A 337 22.21 -17.21 12.80
C SER A 337 22.14 -16.89 11.29
N VAL A 338 22.73 -17.72 10.44
CA VAL A 338 22.72 -17.54 8.98
C VAL A 338 21.30 -17.60 8.44
N ILE A 339 20.45 -18.52 8.94
CA ILE A 339 19.05 -18.60 8.54
C ILE A 339 18.31 -17.30 8.84
N ILE A 340 18.51 -16.71 10.03
CA ILE A 340 17.86 -15.44 10.40
C ILE A 340 18.26 -14.32 9.44
N PHE A 341 19.54 -14.18 9.11
CA PHE A 341 19.99 -13.19 8.13
C PHE A 341 19.42 -13.45 6.74
N ALA A 342 19.42 -14.70 6.28
CA ALA A 342 18.90 -15.07 4.96
C ALA A 342 17.38 -14.85 4.85
N THR A 343 16.64 -15.15 5.93
CA THR A 343 15.16 -15.00 5.94
C THR A 343 14.71 -13.56 6.18
N ALA A 344 15.59 -12.69 6.68
CA ALA A 344 15.29 -11.28 6.85
C ALA A 344 15.00 -10.57 5.51
N PHE A 345 15.69 -10.99 4.43
CA PHE A 345 15.47 -10.41 3.10
C PHE A 345 14.03 -10.63 2.58
N PRO A 346 13.50 -11.86 2.44
CA PRO A 346 12.13 -12.05 2.00
C PRO A 346 11.08 -11.50 2.99
N THR A 347 11.37 -11.47 4.30
CA THR A 347 10.47 -10.86 5.28
C THR A 347 10.41 -9.35 5.21
N ALA A 348 11.47 -8.68 4.81
CA ALA A 348 11.46 -7.24 4.55
C ALA A 348 10.46 -6.89 3.43
N PHE A 349 10.41 -7.68 2.36
CA PHE A 349 9.47 -7.47 1.26
C PHE A 349 8.02 -7.82 1.60
N THR A 350 7.79 -8.86 2.40
CA THR A 350 6.42 -9.26 2.75
C THR A 350 5.81 -8.37 3.84
N GLY A 351 6.61 -7.81 4.71
CA GLY A 351 6.16 -7.05 5.89
C GLY A 351 5.29 -7.85 6.87
N ALA A 352 4.98 -9.09 6.56
CA ALA A 352 4.05 -9.95 7.28
C ALA A 352 4.77 -11.14 7.90
N SER A 353 5.30 -10.95 9.09
CA SER A 353 6.05 -11.97 9.83
C SER A 353 5.31 -13.30 9.99
N GLY A 354 4.02 -13.27 10.35
CA GLY A 354 3.21 -14.47 10.54
C GLY A 354 3.02 -15.29 9.27
N ILE A 355 2.79 -14.64 8.13
CA ILE A 355 2.63 -15.31 6.82
C ILE A 355 3.94 -16.00 6.43
N PHE A 356 5.07 -15.35 6.64
CA PHE A 356 6.38 -15.93 6.33
C PHE A 356 6.68 -17.16 7.20
N ILE A 357 6.43 -17.09 8.52
CA ILE A 357 6.61 -18.22 9.44
C ILE A 357 5.72 -19.41 9.03
N LEU A 358 4.46 -19.16 8.66
CA LEU A 358 3.56 -20.21 8.17
C LEU A 358 4.03 -20.84 6.86
N ALA A 359 4.70 -20.07 6.00
CA ALA A 359 5.17 -20.54 4.70
C ALA A 359 6.47 -21.36 4.80
N VAL A 360 7.43 -20.90 5.58
CA VAL A 360 8.83 -21.37 5.58
C VAL A 360 9.24 -21.97 6.92
N GLY A 361 8.49 -21.68 7.98
CA GLY A 361 8.86 -22.07 9.34
C GLY A 361 9.02 -23.57 9.54
N GLY A 362 8.19 -24.40 8.90
CA GLY A 362 8.34 -25.86 8.93
C GLY A 362 9.68 -26.33 8.33
N VAL A 363 10.07 -25.72 7.21
CA VAL A 363 11.34 -26.08 6.53
C VAL A 363 12.54 -25.65 7.38
N VAL A 364 12.49 -24.41 7.95
CA VAL A 364 13.52 -23.90 8.87
C VAL A 364 13.66 -24.81 10.09
N TYR A 365 12.55 -25.18 10.71
CA TYR A 365 12.53 -26.07 11.85
C TYR A 365 13.18 -27.42 11.56
N ASP A 366 12.75 -28.07 10.48
CA ASP A 366 13.23 -29.39 10.09
C ASP A 366 14.71 -29.37 9.72
N GLU A 367 15.19 -28.32 9.07
CA GLU A 367 16.59 -28.18 8.68
C GLU A 367 17.51 -28.00 9.90
N LEU A 368 17.11 -27.17 10.86
CA LEU A 368 17.82 -27.03 12.13
C LEU A 368 17.82 -28.32 12.94
N ARG A 369 16.69 -29.04 12.94
CA ARG A 369 16.62 -30.36 13.61
C ARG A 369 17.55 -31.39 12.96
N ARG A 370 17.68 -31.38 11.62
CA ARG A 370 18.63 -32.22 10.88
C ARG A 370 20.07 -31.86 11.18
N ALA A 371 20.38 -30.55 11.34
CA ALA A 371 21.69 -30.09 11.75
C ALA A 371 22.01 -30.41 13.24
N GLY A 372 21.09 -31.05 13.96
CA GLY A 372 21.27 -31.47 15.34
C GLY A 372 20.85 -30.42 16.39
N ALA A 373 20.24 -29.33 15.99
CA ALA A 373 19.74 -28.29 16.91
C ALA A 373 18.75 -28.84 17.94
N GLY A 374 18.79 -28.33 19.14
CA GLY A 374 17.78 -28.57 20.17
C GLY A 374 16.39 -28.10 19.74
N ARG A 375 15.33 -28.68 20.29
CA ARG A 375 13.94 -28.32 19.97
C ARG A 375 13.66 -26.84 20.22
N GLN A 376 14.20 -26.33 21.35
CA GLN A 376 14.01 -24.92 21.73
C GLN A 376 14.70 -23.98 20.75
N LEU A 377 15.93 -24.23 20.36
CA LEU A 377 16.66 -23.44 19.37
C LEU A 377 15.94 -23.44 18.01
N SER A 378 15.50 -24.62 17.55
CA SER A 378 14.78 -24.74 16.27
C SER A 378 13.48 -23.93 16.27
N LEU A 379 12.70 -23.95 17.37
CA LEU A 379 11.49 -23.16 17.51
C LEU A 379 11.78 -21.66 17.62
N ALA A 380 12.79 -21.27 18.40
CA ALA A 380 13.19 -19.87 18.56
C ALA A 380 13.64 -19.26 17.23
N THR A 381 14.49 -19.97 16.49
CA THR A 381 14.97 -19.53 15.17
C THR A 381 13.81 -19.41 14.17
N THR A 382 12.88 -20.37 14.18
CA THR A 382 11.69 -20.33 13.33
C THR A 382 10.82 -19.10 13.64
N ALA A 383 10.61 -18.80 14.92
CA ALA A 383 9.85 -17.60 15.31
C ALA A 383 10.58 -16.30 14.93
N MET A 384 11.89 -16.24 15.13
CA MET A 384 12.70 -15.06 14.80
C MET A 384 12.89 -14.85 13.30
N SER A 385 12.84 -15.92 12.49
CA SER A 385 13.01 -15.84 11.04
C SER A 385 11.96 -14.96 10.33
N GLY A 386 10.79 -14.81 10.92
CA GLY A 386 9.73 -13.97 10.38
C GLY A 386 9.72 -12.55 10.95
N SER A 387 10.36 -12.28 12.08
CA SER A 387 10.17 -11.01 12.80
C SER A 387 11.27 -9.98 12.55
N LEU A 388 12.51 -10.39 12.33
CA LEU A 388 13.63 -9.45 12.22
C LEU A 388 13.66 -8.65 10.91
N GLY A 389 13.19 -9.22 9.81
CA GLY A 389 13.15 -8.52 8.52
C GLY A 389 12.14 -7.35 8.45
N VAL A 390 11.20 -7.29 9.39
CA VAL A 390 10.11 -6.30 9.39
C VAL A 390 10.60 -4.86 9.58
N VAL A 391 11.81 -4.66 10.07
CA VAL A 391 12.42 -3.32 10.26
C VAL A 391 13.32 -2.89 9.11
N LEU A 392 13.50 -3.74 8.09
CA LEU A 392 14.34 -3.46 6.93
C LEU A 392 13.56 -2.83 5.77
N ASN A 393 14.24 -2.05 4.94
CA ASN A 393 13.69 -1.53 3.69
C ASN A 393 13.47 -2.71 2.69
N PRO A 394 12.33 -2.83 2.03
CA PRO A 394 11.17 -1.93 1.93
C PRO A 394 9.95 -2.33 2.79
N CYS A 395 10.14 -2.56 4.08
CA CYS A 395 9.06 -3.07 4.92
C CYS A 395 7.85 -2.13 4.97
N LEU A 396 6.69 -2.74 4.71
CA LEU A 396 5.40 -2.13 4.75
C LEU A 396 5.05 -1.46 6.08
N LEU A 397 5.36 -2.13 7.19
CA LEU A 397 5.01 -1.63 8.52
C LEU A 397 5.64 -0.26 8.78
N ILE A 398 6.88 -0.07 8.36
CA ILE A 398 7.60 1.21 8.50
C ILE A 398 6.94 2.30 7.64
N VAL A 399 6.55 1.97 6.41
CA VAL A 399 5.84 2.92 5.53
C VAL A 399 4.52 3.37 6.14
N VAL A 400 3.75 2.46 6.71
CA VAL A 400 2.48 2.78 7.38
C VAL A 400 2.71 3.66 8.60
N VAL A 401 3.68 3.33 9.45
CA VAL A 401 4.00 4.11 10.65
C VAL A 401 4.46 5.53 10.28
N ALA A 402 5.35 5.67 9.30
CA ALA A 402 5.82 6.97 8.82
C ALA A 402 4.70 7.80 8.15
N ALA A 403 3.75 7.15 7.47
CA ALA A 403 2.62 7.84 6.87
C ALA A 403 1.60 8.35 7.92
N LEU A 404 1.47 7.64 9.04
CA LEU A 404 0.58 8.02 10.15
C LEU A 404 1.23 9.04 11.08
N ASN A 405 2.55 9.01 11.22
CA ASN A 405 3.29 9.95 12.05
C ASN A 405 4.03 10.98 11.17
N LYS A 406 3.58 12.23 11.22
CA LYS A 406 4.15 13.34 10.42
C LYS A 406 5.52 13.83 10.92
N GLU A 407 5.95 13.39 12.11
CA GLU A 407 7.21 13.83 12.72
C GLU A 407 8.42 13.04 12.22
N VAL A 408 8.20 11.87 11.60
CA VAL A 408 9.29 10.96 11.16
C VAL A 408 9.14 10.63 9.68
N THR A 409 10.23 10.69 8.95
CA THR A 409 10.26 10.28 7.55
C THR A 409 10.50 8.77 7.42
N THR A 410 10.05 8.16 6.31
CA THR A 410 10.32 6.76 5.99
C THR A 410 11.82 6.46 5.94
N THR A 411 12.61 7.40 5.40
CA THR A 411 14.07 7.26 5.25
C THR A 411 14.77 7.20 6.60
N GLU A 412 14.38 8.06 7.53
CA GLU A 412 14.89 8.03 8.90
C GLU A 412 14.55 6.73 9.62
N MET A 413 13.30 6.29 9.53
CA MET A 413 12.86 5.05 10.15
C MET A 413 13.59 3.83 9.60
N TYR A 414 13.87 3.78 8.29
CA TYR A 414 14.69 2.71 7.72
C TYR A 414 16.14 2.76 8.21
N GLY A 415 16.71 3.96 8.38
CA GLY A 415 18.04 4.12 8.95
C GLY A 415 18.12 3.55 10.36
N TRP A 416 17.19 3.91 11.23
CA TRP A 416 17.10 3.35 12.59
C TRP A 416 16.75 1.85 12.58
N GLY A 417 15.86 1.43 11.71
CA GLY A 417 15.45 0.03 11.54
C GLY A 417 16.63 -0.89 11.19
N PHE A 418 17.53 -0.44 10.34
CA PHE A 418 18.76 -1.17 10.01
C PHE A 418 19.63 -1.43 11.25
N TRP A 419 19.84 -0.43 12.10
CA TRP A 419 20.60 -0.60 13.32
C TRP A 419 19.90 -1.52 14.32
N VAL A 420 18.57 -1.41 14.45
CA VAL A 420 17.76 -2.33 15.28
C VAL A 420 17.88 -3.77 14.78
N PHE A 421 17.85 -3.97 13.46
CA PHE A 421 18.06 -5.29 12.87
C PHE A 421 19.43 -5.86 13.22
N ILE A 422 20.51 -5.11 12.97
CA ILE A 422 21.89 -5.56 13.28
C ILE A 422 22.03 -5.87 14.76
N MET A 423 21.58 -4.99 15.64
CA MET A 423 21.64 -5.20 17.09
C MET A 423 20.87 -6.46 17.51
N SER A 424 19.66 -6.65 17.02
CA SER A 424 18.81 -7.79 17.39
C SER A 424 19.36 -9.11 16.82
N ALA A 425 19.84 -9.11 15.58
CA ALA A 425 20.42 -10.29 14.95
C ALA A 425 21.75 -10.70 15.61
N THR A 426 22.60 -9.72 15.95
CA THR A 426 23.87 -9.99 16.67
C THR A 426 23.63 -10.47 18.09
N LEU A 427 22.67 -9.88 18.82
CA LEU A 427 22.28 -10.32 20.14
C LEU A 427 21.77 -11.75 20.14
N PHE A 428 20.87 -12.08 19.19
CA PHE A 428 20.36 -13.44 19.00
C PHE A 428 21.54 -14.42 18.74
N SER A 429 22.40 -14.08 17.78
CA SER A 429 23.56 -14.92 17.43
C SER A 429 24.49 -15.13 18.61
N PHE A 430 24.76 -14.09 19.40
CA PHE A 430 25.58 -14.15 20.59
C PHE A 430 24.95 -15.07 21.66
N VAL A 431 23.66 -14.91 21.94
CA VAL A 431 22.95 -15.73 22.92
C VAL A 431 22.95 -17.20 22.50
N VAL A 432 22.65 -17.47 21.21
CA VAL A 432 22.62 -18.84 20.68
C VAL A 432 23.99 -19.49 20.72
N CYS A 433 25.06 -18.79 20.34
CA CYS A 433 26.43 -19.30 20.41
C CYS A 433 26.88 -19.55 21.86
N LYS A 434 26.45 -18.71 22.81
CA LYS A 434 26.80 -18.87 24.22
C LYS A 434 26.05 -20.01 24.92
N THR A 435 24.75 -20.17 24.61
CA THR A 435 23.91 -21.19 25.25
C THR A 435 24.14 -22.59 24.70
N GLU A 436 24.50 -22.71 23.43
CA GLU A 436 24.77 -23.98 22.74
C GLU A 436 26.27 -24.26 22.57
N GLY A 437 27.17 -23.38 23.09
CA GLY A 437 28.62 -23.52 22.98
C GLY A 437 29.20 -24.75 23.72
N ASN A 438 28.44 -25.41 24.59
CA ASN A 438 28.76 -26.70 25.23
C ASN A 438 28.16 -27.92 24.46
N TRP A 439 27.84 -27.73 23.19
CA TRP A 439 27.19 -28.75 22.40
C TRP A 439 28.16 -29.83 21.95
N SER A 440 28.07 -31.03 22.54
CA SER A 440 28.59 -32.24 21.93
C SER A 440 27.62 -32.75 20.87
N PRO A 441 28.03 -33.07 19.62
CA PRO A 441 27.14 -33.60 18.61
C PRO A 441 26.49 -34.87 19.16
N ARG A 442 25.17 -34.78 19.41
CA ARG A 442 24.41 -35.99 19.70
C ARG A 442 24.39 -36.80 18.40
N PRO A 443 24.78 -38.12 18.47
CA PRO A 443 24.71 -38.94 17.30
C PRO A 443 23.28 -38.87 16.73
N ALA A 444 23.19 -38.70 15.40
CA ALA A 444 21.91 -38.66 14.70
C ALA A 444 21.07 -39.84 15.22
N PRO A 445 19.79 -39.65 15.55
CA PRO A 445 18.95 -40.75 15.99
C PRO A 445 18.93 -41.78 14.87
N THR A 446 19.67 -42.86 15.06
CA THR A 446 19.62 -44.02 14.22
C THR A 446 18.13 -44.42 14.11
N SER A 447 17.65 -44.48 12.90
CA SER A 447 16.27 -44.73 12.52
C SER A 447 15.75 -46.11 12.99
N THR A 448 15.53 -46.21 14.28
CA THR A 448 14.69 -47.28 14.85
C THR A 448 13.37 -46.66 15.30
N CYS A 449 12.64 -46.12 14.33
CA CYS A 449 11.21 -45.93 14.52
C CYS A 449 10.59 -47.35 14.67
N SER A 450 10.28 -47.66 15.94
CA SER A 450 9.69 -48.97 16.26
C SER A 450 8.46 -49.22 15.39
N SER A 451 8.24 -50.43 14.95
CA SER A 451 7.14 -50.91 14.11
C SER A 451 5.73 -50.52 14.64
N ARG A 452 5.63 -50.01 15.85
CA ARG A 452 4.43 -49.43 16.47
C ARG A 452 4.08 -48.02 15.94
N CYS A 453 5.05 -47.16 15.60
CA CYS A 453 4.80 -45.85 15.05
C CYS A 453 4.31 -45.92 13.59
N ARG A 454 4.79 -46.87 12.81
CA ARG A 454 4.33 -47.09 11.44
C ARG A 454 2.87 -47.53 11.38
N ARG A 455 2.41 -48.34 12.31
CA ARG A 455 1.01 -48.82 12.37
C ARG A 455 0.04 -47.69 12.79
N TRP A 456 0.47 -46.78 13.63
CA TRP A 456 -0.35 -45.64 14.07
C TRP A 456 -0.57 -44.61 12.94
N TRP A 457 0.42 -44.39 12.06
CA TRP A 457 0.32 -43.52 10.89
C TRP A 457 -0.48 -44.18 9.76
N ALA A 458 -0.33 -45.46 9.55
CA ALA A 458 -1.05 -46.22 8.51
C ALA A 458 -2.56 -46.35 8.80
N SER A 459 -2.97 -46.31 10.08
CA SER A 459 -4.39 -46.40 10.47
C SER A 459 -5.14 -45.04 10.45
N ARG A 460 -4.46 -43.92 10.24
CA ARG A 460 -5.06 -42.58 10.13
C ARG A 460 -4.84 -41.88 8.80
N GLY A 461 -4.31 -42.60 7.81
CA GLY A 461 -3.96 -42.04 6.50
C GLY A 461 -5.13 -41.86 5.52
N SER A 462 -6.37 -41.73 5.99
CA SER A 462 -7.53 -41.44 5.14
C SER A 462 -8.42 -40.27 5.65
N ALA A 463 -7.87 -39.36 6.44
CA ALA A 463 -8.56 -38.10 6.72
C ALA A 463 -7.83 -36.99 5.97
N GLN A 464 -8.36 -36.67 4.81
CA GLN A 464 -8.00 -35.55 3.95
C GLN A 464 -7.85 -34.28 4.76
N LEU A 465 -6.62 -33.74 4.80
CA LEU A 465 -6.35 -32.36 5.08
C LEU A 465 -6.59 -31.58 3.78
N MET A 466 -7.81 -31.09 3.65
CA MET A 466 -8.20 -30.05 2.72
C MET A 466 -7.96 -28.71 3.42
N TRP A 467 -6.97 -27.93 2.96
CA TRP A 467 -6.82 -26.51 3.18
C TRP A 467 -6.81 -25.79 1.85
#